data_9ba75b1bc9c0378c7b257c011d1cb6fb
#
_entry.id   9ba75b1bc9c0378c7b257c011d1cb6fb
#
_cell.length_a   1.000
_cell.length_b   1.000
_cell.length_c   1.000
_cell.angle_alpha   90.00
_cell.angle_beta   90.00
_cell.angle_gamma   90.00
#
_symmetry.space_group_name_H-M   'P 1'
#
loop_
_entity.id
_entity.type
_entity.pdbx_description
1 polymer ?
#
loop_
_entity_poly.entity_id
_entity_poly.type
_entity_poly.pdbx_seq_one_letter_code
_entity_poly.pdbx_strand_id
1 'polypeptide(L)'
;MPQSSAGNWLAWGRMAADSDGLGTRLFKLKTGLTGPRTSTTPDADPHLSVLLAASATYTLDAFAKWGGDGASDINWSWIVPTNASGSWVCYAGDTALAALPSTMRNIDTAINGGSRSYGVISTITGVVMRGTVHTDAAGTFAANWGAQTGGGTGVTVYEDSWIKLERTA
;
A
#
# COMPACT_ATOMS: atom_id res chain seq x y z
N MET A 1 27.64 35.95 28.66
CA MET A 1 26.45 35.06 28.56
C MET A 1 26.31 34.63 27.12
N PRO A 2 26.42 33.37 26.78
CA PRO A 2 26.19 32.92 25.42
C PRO A 2 24.68 32.94 25.14
N GLN A 3 24.29 33.60 24.07
CA GLN A 3 22.93 33.62 23.55
C GLN A 3 22.55 32.19 23.18
N SER A 4 21.52 31.65 23.83
CA SER A 4 20.85 30.45 23.38
C SER A 4 20.17 30.79 22.05
N SER A 5 20.63 30.17 20.98
CA SER A 5 19.96 30.23 19.69
C SER A 5 18.56 29.61 19.83
N ALA A 6 17.56 30.49 19.96
CA ALA A 6 16.17 30.11 19.80
C ALA A 6 15.97 29.69 18.34
N GLY A 7 16.20 28.44 18.02
CA GLY A 7 16.15 28.02 16.64
C GLY A 7 15.90 26.55 16.37
N ASN A 8 15.70 25.72 17.37
CA ASN A 8 15.70 24.30 17.10
C ASN A 8 14.45 23.51 17.54
N TRP A 9 13.32 24.18 17.72
CA TRP A 9 12.06 23.47 17.98
C TRP A 9 11.49 22.78 16.74
N LEU A 10 12.03 23.09 15.53
CA LEU A 10 11.69 22.38 14.30
C LEU A 10 12.48 21.08 14.10
N ALA A 11 13.48 20.82 14.92
CA ALA A 11 14.31 19.61 14.81
C ALA A 11 13.65 18.34 15.37
N TRP A 12 12.58 18.47 16.13
CA TRP A 12 11.86 17.28 16.63
C TRP A 12 10.97 16.63 15.58
N GLY A 13 10.70 17.27 14.46
CA GLY A 13 9.97 16.70 13.33
C GLY A 13 10.86 16.18 12.20
N ARG A 14 12.14 16.49 12.23
CA ARG A 14 13.16 15.90 11.39
C ARG A 14 14.12 15.17 12.32
N MET A 15 13.94 13.89 12.51
CA MET A 15 15.11 13.06 12.69
C MET A 15 16.00 13.40 11.50
N ALA A 16 17.18 13.95 11.75
CA ALA A 16 18.12 14.25 10.70
C ALA A 16 18.16 13.00 9.82
N ALA A 17 17.77 13.15 8.54
CA ALA A 17 18.02 12.11 7.59
C ALA A 17 19.52 11.87 7.70
N ASP A 18 19.90 10.71 8.18
CA ASP A 18 21.26 10.25 8.10
C ASP A 18 21.69 10.47 6.65
N SER A 19 22.95 10.74 6.40
CA SER A 19 23.47 11.00 5.04
C SER A 19 23.02 9.93 4.05
N ASP A 20 22.66 8.74 4.56
CA ASP A 20 22.20 7.60 3.79
C ASP A 20 20.67 7.52 3.67
N GLY A 21 19.94 8.49 4.23
CA GLY A 21 18.47 8.53 4.18
C GLY A 21 17.77 7.52 5.10
N LEU A 22 18.49 6.90 6.03
CA LEU A 22 17.92 5.99 7.03
C LEU A 22 16.87 6.72 7.87
N GLY A 23 15.77 6.03 8.19
CA GLY A 23 14.64 6.62 8.92
C GLY A 23 13.78 7.57 8.08
N THR A 24 14.09 7.79 6.80
CA THR A 24 13.21 8.56 5.92
C THR A 24 11.87 7.86 5.78
N ARG A 25 10.81 8.56 6.13
CA ARG A 25 9.43 8.08 6.02
C ARG A 25 8.75 8.69 4.81
N LEU A 26 8.25 7.83 3.95
CA LEU A 26 7.41 8.18 2.83
C LEU A 26 5.97 7.81 3.21
N PHE A 27 5.07 8.78 3.14
CA PHE A 27 3.67 8.58 3.50
C PHE A 27 2.76 9.17 2.43
N LYS A 28 1.74 8.41 2.05
CA LYS A 28 0.65 8.90 1.20
C LYS A 28 -0.68 8.50 1.80
N LEU A 29 -1.53 9.48 1.94
CA LEU A 29 -2.93 9.34 2.31
C LEU A 29 -3.79 9.49 1.05
N LYS A 30 -4.75 8.62 0.88
CA LYS A 30 -5.76 8.73 -0.16
C LYS A 30 -6.83 9.74 0.26
N THR A 31 -6.97 10.79 -0.52
CA THR A 31 -7.85 11.93 -0.23
C THR A 31 -9.19 11.88 -0.96
N GLY A 32 -9.42 10.87 -1.77
CA GLY A 32 -10.66 10.65 -2.50
C GLY A 32 -10.83 9.19 -2.88
N LEU A 33 -12.06 8.77 -3.07
CA LEU A 33 -12.34 7.40 -3.51
C LEU A 33 -11.85 7.18 -4.96
N THR A 34 -11.49 5.94 -5.27
CA THR A 34 -11.22 5.49 -6.64
C THR A 34 -12.08 4.27 -6.93
N GLY A 35 -12.78 4.30 -8.04
CA GLY A 35 -13.70 3.24 -8.48
C GLY A 35 -15.12 3.77 -8.73
N PRO A 36 -16.09 2.89 -8.96
CA PRO A 36 -15.90 1.43 -9.01
C PRO A 36 -15.07 0.98 -10.22
N ARG A 37 -14.17 0.02 -10.00
CA ARG A 37 -13.44 -0.65 -11.07
C ARG A 37 -14.06 -2.01 -11.34
N THR A 38 -14.44 -2.25 -12.59
CA THR A 38 -15.01 -3.52 -13.08
C THR A 38 -14.03 -4.32 -13.94
N SER A 39 -12.89 -3.71 -14.30
CA SER A 39 -11.83 -4.35 -15.08
C SER A 39 -11.04 -5.33 -14.21
N THR A 40 -10.75 -6.51 -14.77
CA THR A 40 -9.87 -7.50 -14.17
C THR A 40 -8.38 -7.17 -14.33
N THR A 41 -8.05 -6.22 -15.19
CA THR A 41 -6.69 -5.69 -15.32
C THR A 41 -6.46 -4.67 -14.20
N PRO A 42 -5.53 -4.93 -13.27
CA PRO A 42 -5.18 -3.97 -12.24
C PRO A 42 -4.60 -2.69 -12.84
N ASP A 43 -4.88 -1.57 -12.22
CA ASP A 43 -4.35 -0.26 -12.58
C ASP A 43 -3.90 0.49 -11.33
N ALA A 44 -2.94 1.41 -11.50
CA ALA A 44 -2.38 2.19 -10.41
C ALA A 44 -3.44 3.01 -9.69
N ASP A 45 -3.35 3.06 -8.37
CA ASP A 45 -4.16 4.00 -7.59
C ASP A 45 -3.56 5.42 -7.73
N PRO A 46 -4.35 6.41 -8.13
CA PRO A 46 -3.84 7.76 -8.39
C PRO A 46 -3.34 8.50 -7.15
N HIS A 47 -3.70 8.03 -5.95
CA HIS A 47 -3.36 8.68 -4.69
C HIS A 47 -2.26 7.95 -3.90
N LEU A 48 -2.13 6.63 -4.08
CA LEU A 48 -1.26 5.77 -3.27
C LEU A 48 0.02 5.43 -4.03
N SER A 49 0.86 6.45 -4.24
CA SER A 49 2.12 6.33 -4.98
C SER A 49 3.22 7.18 -4.33
N VAL A 50 4.43 6.62 -4.25
CA VAL A 50 5.65 7.29 -3.75
C VAL A 50 6.84 6.95 -4.65
N LEU A 51 7.90 7.77 -4.58
CA LEU A 51 9.18 7.48 -5.23
C LEU A 51 10.13 6.87 -4.22
N LEU A 52 10.72 5.73 -4.55
CA LEU A 52 11.77 5.05 -3.78
C LEU A 52 13.15 5.38 -4.34
N ALA A 53 14.14 5.48 -3.46
CA ALA A 53 15.53 5.63 -3.85
C ALA A 53 16.09 4.28 -4.37
N ALA A 54 17.18 4.34 -5.12
CA ALA A 54 17.95 3.17 -5.50
C ALA A 54 18.74 2.60 -4.31
N SER A 55 19.10 1.33 -4.39
CA SER A 55 19.97 0.63 -3.42
C SER A 55 19.51 0.85 -1.97
N ALA A 56 18.25 0.63 -1.71
CA ALA A 56 17.61 0.92 -0.43
C ALA A 56 16.69 -0.20 0.03
N THR A 57 16.52 -0.31 1.33
CA THR A 57 15.57 -1.23 1.97
C THR A 57 14.52 -0.44 2.72
N TYR A 58 13.26 -0.83 2.55
CA TYR A 58 12.13 -0.21 3.20
C TYR A 58 11.28 -1.25 3.93
N THR A 59 10.74 -0.88 5.09
CA THR A 59 9.57 -1.55 5.65
C THR A 59 8.31 -0.93 5.06
N LEU A 60 7.38 -1.77 4.65
CA LEU A 60 6.06 -1.38 4.16
C LEU A 60 5.02 -1.59 5.27
N ASP A 61 4.23 -0.57 5.50
CA ASP A 61 3.02 -0.62 6.33
C ASP A 61 1.91 0.13 5.59
N ALA A 62 0.76 -0.51 5.40
CA ALA A 62 -0.33 0.07 4.64
C ALA A 62 -1.69 -0.31 5.22
N PHE A 63 -2.64 0.56 5.01
CA PHE A 63 -4.03 0.34 5.34
C PHE A 63 -4.89 0.71 4.12
N ALA A 64 -5.76 -0.19 3.73
CA ALA A 64 -6.72 0.09 2.67
C ALA A 64 -8.15 -0.17 3.15
N LYS A 65 -9.06 0.67 2.70
CA LYS A 65 -10.50 0.49 2.85
C LYS A 65 -11.06 0.18 1.47
N TRP A 66 -11.70 -0.95 1.33
CA TRP A 66 -12.38 -1.30 0.08
C TRP A 66 -13.77 -1.87 0.31
N GLY A 67 -14.58 -1.82 -0.72
CA GLY A 67 -15.93 -2.38 -0.74
C GLY A 67 -16.45 -2.45 -2.17
N GLY A 68 -17.57 -3.09 -2.35
CA GLY A 68 -18.19 -3.30 -3.67
C GLY A 68 -19.28 -4.36 -3.60
N ASP A 69 -19.62 -4.96 -4.71
CA ASP A 69 -20.43 -6.17 -4.67
C ASP A 69 -19.57 -7.39 -4.36
N GLY A 70 -20.11 -8.33 -3.59
CA GLY A 70 -19.40 -9.56 -3.22
C GLY A 70 -19.09 -10.50 -4.40
N ALA A 71 -19.52 -10.17 -5.61
CA ALA A 71 -19.23 -10.94 -6.81
C ALA A 71 -17.93 -10.47 -7.51
N SER A 72 -17.45 -9.29 -7.18
CA SER A 72 -16.33 -8.67 -7.91
C SER A 72 -14.97 -8.90 -7.27
N ASP A 73 -14.85 -9.24 -6.00
CA ASP A 73 -13.59 -9.38 -5.27
C ASP A 73 -12.47 -8.43 -5.74
N ILE A 74 -11.44 -8.21 -4.97
CA ILE A 74 -10.36 -7.31 -5.35
C ILE A 74 -9.09 -8.09 -5.68
N ASN A 75 -8.47 -7.76 -6.81
CA ASN A 75 -7.09 -8.10 -7.11
C ASN A 75 -6.18 -6.97 -6.68
N TRP A 76 -5.20 -7.26 -5.81
CA TRP A 76 -4.23 -6.30 -5.32
C TRP A 76 -2.81 -6.73 -5.60
N SER A 77 -1.99 -5.81 -6.04
CA SER A 77 -0.55 -5.96 -6.25
C SER A 77 0.14 -4.62 -5.98
N TRP A 78 1.45 -4.58 -6.18
CA TRP A 78 2.23 -3.36 -6.09
C TRP A 78 2.93 -3.09 -7.43
N ILE A 79 2.93 -1.85 -7.89
CA ILE A 79 3.91 -1.37 -8.84
C ILE A 79 5.18 -1.12 -8.06
N VAL A 80 6.30 -1.65 -8.53
CA VAL A 80 7.59 -1.55 -7.86
C VAL A 80 8.67 -1.09 -8.83
N PRO A 81 9.76 -0.47 -8.36
CA PRO A 81 10.92 -0.17 -9.20
C PRO A 81 11.48 -1.42 -9.89
N THR A 82 12.17 -1.22 -11.00
CA THR A 82 12.83 -2.31 -11.74
C THR A 82 13.77 -3.09 -10.82
N ASN A 83 13.70 -4.42 -10.88
CA ASN A 83 14.46 -5.37 -10.06
C ASN A 83 14.21 -5.26 -8.55
N ALA A 84 13.17 -4.58 -8.11
CA ALA A 84 12.82 -4.59 -6.69
C ALA A 84 12.47 -6.01 -6.23
N SER A 85 12.83 -6.34 -5.00
CA SER A 85 12.57 -7.62 -4.34
C SER A 85 11.98 -7.42 -2.95
N GLY A 86 11.63 -8.50 -2.28
CA GLY A 86 11.00 -8.48 -0.97
C GLY A 86 9.66 -9.21 -0.97
N SER A 87 8.93 -9.07 0.10
CA SER A 87 7.62 -9.72 0.23
C SER A 87 6.63 -8.88 1.02
N TRP A 88 5.36 -9.23 0.90
CA TRP A 88 4.27 -8.61 1.62
C TRP A 88 3.17 -9.59 1.98
N VAL A 89 2.43 -9.26 3.01
CA VAL A 89 1.23 -9.99 3.43
C VAL A 89 0.08 -8.99 3.60
N CYS A 90 -1.13 -9.42 3.24
CA CYS A 90 -2.36 -8.69 3.51
C CYS A 90 -3.24 -9.50 4.46
N TYR A 91 -3.73 -8.87 5.49
CA TYR A 91 -4.72 -9.43 6.40
C TYR A 91 -6.12 -9.01 5.95
N ALA A 92 -6.72 -9.84 5.11
CA ALA A 92 -8.03 -9.58 4.51
C ALA A 92 -8.89 -10.85 4.45
N GLY A 93 -10.16 -10.68 4.17
CA GLY A 93 -11.09 -11.80 3.97
C GLY A 93 -10.74 -12.62 2.73
N ASP A 94 -11.06 -13.90 2.77
CA ASP A 94 -10.94 -14.79 1.61
C ASP A 94 -12.05 -14.53 0.58
N THR A 95 -11.75 -14.79 -0.69
CA THR A 95 -12.66 -14.59 -1.84
C THR A 95 -13.92 -15.47 -1.81
N ALA A 96 -13.94 -16.53 -1.02
CA ALA A 96 -15.09 -17.46 -0.92
C ALA A 96 -16.25 -16.93 -0.06
N LEU A 97 -16.23 -15.66 0.37
CA LEU A 97 -17.13 -15.17 1.42
C LEU A 97 -18.20 -14.21 0.87
N ALA A 98 -19.45 -14.66 0.90
CA ALA A 98 -20.61 -13.83 0.61
C ALA A 98 -21.06 -12.94 1.81
N ALA A 99 -20.44 -13.10 2.97
CA ALA A 99 -20.74 -12.40 4.21
C ALA A 99 -19.45 -12.08 4.98
N LEU A 100 -19.54 -11.46 6.15
CA LEU A 100 -18.37 -11.12 6.99
C LEU A 100 -17.35 -12.27 7.01
N PRO A 101 -16.08 -11.99 6.78
CA PRO A 101 -15.05 -13.00 6.57
C PRO A 101 -14.88 -13.86 7.82
N SER A 102 -15.33 -15.11 7.72
CA SER A 102 -15.03 -16.14 8.70
C SER A 102 -13.61 -16.70 8.54
N THR A 103 -13.00 -16.47 7.38
CA THR A 103 -11.64 -16.93 7.06
C THR A 103 -10.80 -15.74 6.61
N MET A 104 -9.65 -15.56 7.23
CA MET A 104 -8.66 -14.54 6.86
C MET A 104 -7.62 -15.14 5.93
N ARG A 105 -7.26 -14.39 4.90
CA ARG A 105 -6.17 -14.73 3.99
C ARG A 105 -4.94 -13.89 4.35
N ASN A 106 -3.83 -14.55 4.65
CA ASN A 106 -2.55 -13.93 5.01
C ASN A 106 -1.38 -14.67 4.34
N ILE A 107 -1.37 -14.66 3.02
CA ILE A 107 -0.35 -15.37 2.23
C ILE A 107 0.83 -14.43 1.98
N ASP A 108 2.05 -14.87 2.32
CA ASP A 108 3.27 -14.17 1.93
C ASP A 108 3.42 -14.18 0.40
N THR A 109 3.67 -13.02 -0.16
CA THR A 109 3.68 -12.80 -1.61
C THR A 109 4.90 -11.97 -1.96
N ALA A 110 5.64 -12.38 -3.01
CA ALA A 110 6.74 -11.57 -3.53
C ALA A 110 6.24 -10.16 -3.89
N ILE A 111 7.01 -9.13 -3.53
CA ILE A 111 6.60 -7.73 -3.73
C ILE A 111 6.44 -7.38 -5.22
N ASN A 112 7.24 -7.99 -6.08
CA ASN A 112 7.19 -7.90 -7.54
C ASN A 112 6.36 -9.03 -8.17
N GLY A 113 5.67 -9.82 -7.36
CA GLY A 113 4.79 -10.91 -7.81
C GLY A 113 3.49 -10.38 -8.41
N GLY A 114 2.74 -11.29 -8.99
CA GLY A 114 1.43 -10.99 -9.53
C GLY A 114 0.41 -10.56 -8.45
N SER A 115 -0.76 -10.16 -8.88
CA SER A 115 -1.85 -9.77 -8.00
C SER A 115 -2.34 -10.92 -7.12
N ARG A 116 -2.88 -10.59 -5.96
CA ARG A 116 -3.58 -11.49 -5.04
C ARG A 116 -5.03 -11.05 -4.89
N SER A 117 -5.90 -12.03 -4.86
CA SER A 117 -7.33 -11.80 -4.73
C SER A 117 -7.76 -11.85 -3.27
N TYR A 118 -8.61 -10.92 -2.88
CA TYR A 118 -9.19 -10.82 -1.54
C TYR A 118 -10.69 -10.56 -1.64
N GLY A 119 -11.42 -11.05 -0.65
CA GLY A 119 -12.86 -10.88 -0.59
C GLY A 119 -13.30 -9.43 -0.44
N VAL A 120 -14.34 -9.10 -1.17
CA VAL A 120 -15.04 -7.82 -1.08
C VAL A 120 -16.48 -8.10 -0.66
N ILE A 121 -17.00 -7.29 0.22
CA ILE A 121 -18.40 -7.33 0.63
C ILE A 121 -19.04 -5.97 0.39
N SER A 122 -20.37 -5.89 0.43
CA SER A 122 -21.12 -4.64 0.24
C SER A 122 -20.82 -3.57 1.30
N THR A 123 -20.27 -3.98 2.43
CA THR A 123 -19.83 -3.06 3.49
C THR A 123 -18.35 -2.73 3.30
N ILE A 124 -17.94 -1.49 3.63
CA ILE A 124 -16.52 -1.10 3.57
C ILE A 124 -15.74 -1.91 4.59
N THR A 125 -14.69 -2.58 4.11
CA THR A 125 -13.77 -3.40 4.92
C THR A 125 -12.42 -2.71 5.00
N GLY A 126 -11.85 -2.60 6.20
CA GLY A 126 -10.49 -2.15 6.43
C GLY A 126 -9.52 -3.33 6.48
N VAL A 127 -8.40 -3.23 5.77
CA VAL A 127 -7.35 -4.26 5.72
C VAL A 127 -5.98 -3.66 6.00
N VAL A 128 -5.09 -4.47 6.55
CA VAL A 128 -3.71 -4.09 6.85
C VAL A 128 -2.76 -4.90 5.97
N MET A 129 -1.74 -4.24 5.44
CA MET A 129 -0.70 -4.87 4.65
C MET A 129 0.66 -4.51 5.23
N ARG A 130 1.56 -5.48 5.30
CA ARG A 130 2.92 -5.31 5.80
C ARG A 130 3.91 -6.04 4.92
N GLY A 131 5.15 -5.53 4.89
CA GLY A 131 6.17 -6.17 4.08
C GLY A 131 7.51 -5.47 4.11
N THR A 132 8.38 -5.91 3.21
CA THR A 132 9.69 -5.32 2.95
C THR A 132 9.85 -5.09 1.45
N VAL A 133 10.57 -4.03 1.10
CA VAL A 133 10.91 -3.69 -0.28
C VAL A 133 12.40 -3.39 -0.34
N HIS A 134 13.12 -4.13 -1.19
CA HIS A 134 14.51 -3.88 -1.53
C HIS A 134 14.57 -3.33 -2.95
N THR A 135 15.25 -2.23 -3.16
CA THR A 135 15.35 -1.57 -4.47
C THR A 135 16.77 -1.60 -5.00
N ASP A 136 16.96 -2.03 -6.24
CA ASP A 136 18.23 -1.85 -6.98
C ASP A 136 18.25 -0.49 -7.68
N ALA A 137 17.13 -0.13 -8.32
CA ALA A 137 16.95 1.13 -9.03
C ALA A 137 15.93 2.02 -8.30
N ALA A 138 16.09 3.33 -8.45
CA ALA A 138 15.05 4.28 -8.03
C ALA A 138 13.81 4.14 -8.92
N GLY A 139 12.63 4.39 -8.37
CA GLY A 139 11.40 4.32 -9.15
C GLY A 139 10.14 4.40 -8.32
N THR A 140 9.02 4.29 -9.00
CA THR A 140 7.69 4.38 -8.39
C THR A 140 7.34 3.11 -7.63
N PHE A 141 6.82 3.29 -6.42
CA PHE A 141 6.08 2.29 -5.66
C PHE A 141 4.64 2.75 -5.53
N ALA A 142 3.69 1.94 -6.00
CA ALA A 142 2.27 2.32 -5.95
C ALA A 142 1.36 1.13 -5.69
N ALA A 143 0.22 1.38 -5.06
CA ALA A 143 -0.86 0.43 -5.01
C ALA A 143 -1.41 0.20 -6.43
N ASN A 144 -1.64 -1.06 -6.79
CA ASN A 144 -2.13 -1.48 -8.10
C ASN A 144 -3.24 -2.48 -7.90
N TRP A 145 -4.46 -2.18 -8.37
CA TRP A 145 -5.62 -3.00 -8.06
C TRP A 145 -6.70 -2.93 -9.15
N GLY A 146 -7.56 -3.94 -9.15
CA GLY A 146 -8.72 -4.05 -10.05
C GLY A 146 -9.73 -5.04 -9.48
N ALA A 147 -10.81 -5.29 -10.19
CA ALA A 147 -11.72 -6.38 -9.86
C ALA A 147 -11.07 -7.73 -10.14
N GLN A 148 -11.37 -8.75 -9.35
CA GLN A 148 -10.94 -10.12 -9.67
C GLN A 148 -11.78 -10.71 -10.79
N THR A 149 -13.08 -10.46 -10.73
CA THR A 149 -14.05 -10.94 -11.73
C THR A 149 -14.67 -9.74 -12.43
N GLY A 150 -14.68 -9.75 -13.75
CA GLY A 150 -15.33 -8.72 -14.54
C GLY A 150 -16.85 -8.82 -14.44
N GLY A 151 -17.51 -7.70 -14.51
CA GLY A 151 -18.95 -7.58 -14.36
C GLY A 151 -19.34 -7.07 -12.96
N GLY A 152 -20.62 -7.05 -12.67
CA GLY A 152 -21.12 -6.51 -11.41
C GLY A 152 -20.93 -4.99 -11.29
N THR A 153 -21.05 -4.46 -10.06
CA THR A 153 -20.90 -3.04 -9.76
C THR A 153 -19.45 -2.64 -9.50
N GLY A 154 -18.54 -3.63 -9.44
CA GLY A 154 -17.10 -3.42 -9.28
C GLY A 154 -16.65 -3.18 -7.85
N VAL A 155 -15.37 -2.86 -7.70
CA VAL A 155 -14.69 -2.62 -6.44
C VAL A 155 -14.26 -1.18 -6.34
N THR A 156 -14.39 -0.60 -5.15
CA THR A 156 -13.97 0.78 -4.83
C THR A 156 -12.95 0.75 -3.71
N VAL A 157 -11.86 1.51 -3.85
CA VAL A 157 -10.92 1.82 -2.76
C VAL A 157 -11.21 3.23 -2.27
N TYR A 158 -11.46 3.34 -0.97
CA TYR A 158 -11.97 4.54 -0.33
C TYR A 158 -10.86 5.45 0.20
N GLU A 159 -11.21 6.70 0.43
CA GLU A 159 -10.42 7.68 1.16
C GLU A 159 -10.00 7.17 2.55
N ASP A 160 -9.01 7.81 3.14
CA ASP A 160 -8.31 7.40 4.37
C ASP A 160 -7.55 6.06 4.25
N SER A 161 -7.47 5.44 3.06
CA SER A 161 -6.45 4.44 2.77
C SER A 161 -5.08 5.11 2.71
N TRP A 162 -4.04 4.42 3.16
CA TRP A 162 -2.70 5.00 3.17
C TRP A 162 -1.62 3.96 2.97
N ILE A 163 -0.47 4.41 2.48
CA ILE A 163 0.77 3.66 2.43
C ILE A 163 1.87 4.42 3.18
N LYS A 164 2.70 3.68 3.89
CA LYS A 164 3.88 4.18 4.58
C LYS A 164 5.05 3.26 4.27
N LEU A 165 6.16 3.84 3.85
CA LEU A 165 7.43 3.16 3.73
C LEU A 165 8.47 3.88 4.57
N GLU A 166 9.24 3.14 5.34
CA GLU A 166 10.33 3.66 6.17
C GLU A 166 11.63 3.02 5.73
N ARG A 167 12.60 3.84 5.31
CA ARG A 167 13.90 3.37 4.89
C ARG A 167 14.69 2.87 6.08
N THR A 168 15.19 1.64 6.00
CA THR A 168 15.94 0.95 7.05
C THR A 168 17.38 0.62 6.67
N ALA A 169 17.70 0.67 5.39
CA ALA A 169 19.05 0.52 4.85
C ALA A 169 19.17 1.15 3.44
#